data_ebc1da2fa3d2569f9670df9c6878d1f2
#
_entry.id   ebc1da2fa3d2569f9670df9c6878d1f2
#
_cell.length_a   1.000
_cell.length_b   1.000
_cell.length_c   1.000
_cell.angle_alpha   90.00
_cell.angle_beta   90.00
_cell.angle_gamma   90.00
#
_symmetry.space_group_name_H-M   'P 1'
#
loop_
_entity.id
_entity.type
_entity.pdbx_description
1 polymer ?
#
loop_
_entity_poly.entity_id
_entity_poly.type
_entity_poly.pdbx_seq_one_letter_code
_entity_poly.pdbx_strand_id
1 'polypeptide(L)'
;MVQKLQQINLRWGNVTRLYTLSKTTWGGRELWVLQISTDANRERSELKPMFKYVANMHGNEAVGKELLLGLPEFLLERYYSGHNSEIEMLVNSTDIHFLFTMNPDGLEQATLGNCWGADQHSGRLNGRNIDLNRNFPTKNDLERSLSEIFGGKEPETRSVMRWILENPFVLSANFHDGAVVANYPFDDSVLPSGIPSLTPDNELFKHLATLYASNHEDMFLGTGLCKNDHFPNGITNGAEWYVVKGGMQDFNYLFSNCFEITVELSCCKYPEASNLEIQWRKNIKSLIKFIQGVHIGVKGIVLKPNGKPVMNAKVLIDGNSKIVRTSERGEYWRLLLPGIYYIHAEDEDGNLLSDIKRVNVTSNNVLRLDFILSANLDGDAEPTNYDHFENIIKLFSFISGIIISLFNNT
;
A
#
# COMPACT_ATOMS: atom_id res chain seq x y z
N MET A 1 20.07 5.25 14.51
CA MET A 1 19.19 4.29 13.78
C MET A 1 19.92 3.01 13.41
N VAL A 2 20.88 3.01 12.51
CA VAL A 2 21.52 1.78 11.95
C VAL A 2 22.06 0.85 13.03
N GLN A 3 22.78 1.36 14.02
CA GLN A 3 23.28 0.55 15.15
C GLN A 3 22.15 -0.20 15.89
N LYS A 4 21.01 0.47 16.14
CA LYS A 4 19.84 -0.18 16.77
C LYS A 4 19.30 -1.31 15.88
N LEU A 5 19.19 -1.10 14.58
CA LEU A 5 18.71 -2.12 13.63
C LEU A 5 19.65 -3.32 13.57
N GLN A 6 20.96 -3.07 13.57
CA GLN A 6 21.99 -4.14 13.64
C GLN A 6 21.88 -4.94 14.96
N GLN A 7 21.65 -4.28 16.08
CA GLN A 7 21.45 -4.94 17.38
C GLN A 7 20.18 -5.80 17.37
N ILE A 8 19.06 -5.30 16.83
CA ILE A 8 17.82 -6.08 16.68
C ILE A 8 18.08 -7.31 15.80
N ASN A 9 18.70 -7.12 14.63
CA ASN A 9 19.00 -8.21 13.72
C ASN A 9 19.99 -9.23 14.31
N LEU A 10 20.95 -8.80 15.10
CA LEU A 10 21.87 -9.70 15.80
C LEU A 10 21.15 -10.52 16.89
N ARG A 11 20.28 -9.87 17.66
CA ARG A 11 19.55 -10.51 18.77
C ARG A 11 18.52 -11.53 18.32
N TRP A 12 17.83 -11.26 17.19
CA TRP A 12 16.72 -12.08 16.69
C TRP A 12 16.90 -12.55 15.24
N GLY A 13 18.15 -12.80 14.84
CA GLY A 13 18.53 -13.12 13.47
C GLY A 13 17.84 -14.32 12.82
N ASN A 14 17.22 -15.21 13.61
CA ASN A 14 16.46 -16.33 13.07
C ASN A 14 15.15 -15.91 12.37
N VAL A 15 14.58 -14.78 12.76
CA VAL A 15 13.30 -14.27 12.26
C VAL A 15 13.43 -12.84 11.72
N THR A 16 14.65 -12.32 11.60
CA THR A 16 14.91 -10.98 11.05
C THR A 16 15.94 -11.04 9.93
N ARG A 17 15.81 -10.11 8.99
CA ARG A 17 16.82 -9.80 7.97
C ARG A 17 16.92 -8.30 7.80
N LEU A 18 18.11 -7.76 7.97
CA LEU A 18 18.42 -6.35 7.73
C LEU A 18 19.05 -6.21 6.35
N TYR A 19 18.52 -5.33 5.50
CA TYR A 19 19.03 -5.08 4.16
C TYR A 19 18.82 -3.63 3.72
N THR A 20 19.41 -3.23 2.61
CA THR A 20 19.26 -1.90 2.02
C THR A 20 18.64 -1.96 0.64
N LEU A 21 17.83 -0.95 0.29
CA LEU A 21 17.21 -0.86 -1.04
C LEU A 21 18.16 -0.27 -2.08
N SER A 22 19.02 0.65 -1.67
CA SER A 22 19.96 1.33 -2.53
C SER A 22 21.14 1.84 -1.71
N LYS A 23 22.25 2.02 -2.40
CA LYS A 23 23.46 2.59 -1.78
C LYS A 23 23.47 4.12 -1.73
N THR A 24 22.55 4.82 -2.41
CA THR A 24 22.80 6.24 -2.61
C THR A 24 21.53 7.07 -2.74
N THR A 25 21.21 7.74 -1.66
CA THR A 25 20.65 9.07 -1.75
C THR A 25 21.73 10.04 -2.27
N TRP A 26 21.38 11.27 -2.57
CA TRP A 26 22.36 12.30 -2.96
C TRP A 26 23.41 12.57 -1.87
N GLY A 27 23.04 12.45 -0.61
CA GLY A 27 23.94 12.55 0.54
C GLY A 27 24.74 11.27 0.82
N GLY A 28 24.64 10.23 -0.01
CA GLY A 28 25.36 8.96 0.15
C GLY A 28 24.81 8.07 1.28
N ARG A 29 23.56 8.26 1.70
CA ARG A 29 22.92 7.49 2.77
C ARG A 29 22.14 6.31 2.20
N GLU A 30 22.06 5.23 2.95
CA GLU A 30 21.35 4.00 2.58
C GLU A 30 19.90 4.02 3.09
N LEU A 31 19.01 3.37 2.33
CA LEU A 31 17.62 3.14 2.70
C LEU A 31 17.51 1.76 3.36
N TRP A 32 17.50 1.73 4.68
CA TRP A 32 17.51 0.52 5.48
C TRP A 32 16.12 -0.07 5.69
N VAL A 33 16.00 -1.36 5.44
CA VAL A 33 14.80 -2.16 5.68
C VAL A 33 15.10 -3.27 6.67
N LEU A 34 14.24 -3.44 7.67
CA LEU A 34 14.21 -4.62 8.52
C LEU A 34 13.01 -5.47 8.16
N GLN A 35 13.24 -6.73 7.82
CA GLN A 35 12.23 -7.75 7.62
C GLN A 35 12.04 -8.53 8.92
N ILE A 36 10.79 -8.83 9.27
CA ILE A 36 10.43 -9.78 10.34
C ILE A 36 9.55 -10.86 9.72
N SER A 37 10.03 -12.09 9.75
CA SER A 37 9.32 -13.27 9.27
C SER A 37 10.00 -14.54 9.78
N THR A 38 9.25 -15.60 10.03
CA THR A 38 9.84 -16.94 10.23
C THR A 38 10.61 -17.45 9.02
N ASP A 39 10.45 -16.78 7.87
CA ASP A 39 11.13 -17.10 6.61
C ASP A 39 12.20 -16.05 6.23
N ALA A 40 12.59 -15.14 7.14
CA ALA A 40 13.47 -14.00 6.83
C ALA A 40 14.81 -14.39 6.17
N ASN A 41 15.32 -15.60 6.46
CA ASN A 41 16.60 -16.11 5.97
C ASN A 41 16.47 -17.35 5.07
N ARG A 42 15.29 -17.59 4.52
CA ARG A 42 15.00 -18.68 3.60
C ARG A 42 13.94 -18.25 2.59
N GLU A 43 13.59 -19.13 1.67
CA GLU A 43 12.48 -18.89 0.76
C GLU A 43 11.16 -18.69 1.54
N ARG A 44 10.40 -17.68 1.16
CA ARG A 44 9.10 -17.36 1.76
C ARG A 44 8.13 -18.52 1.59
N SER A 45 7.46 -18.90 2.66
CA SER A 45 6.43 -19.96 2.65
C SER A 45 5.33 -19.63 1.64
N GLU A 46 4.78 -20.68 1.02
CA GLU A 46 3.71 -20.57 0.02
C GLU A 46 2.54 -19.74 0.58
N LEU A 47 2.05 -18.81 -0.21
CA LEU A 47 0.89 -17.95 0.12
C LEU A 47 1.04 -17.15 1.43
N LYS A 48 2.25 -16.92 1.92
CA LYS A 48 2.50 -15.99 3.03
C LYS A 48 2.51 -14.57 2.48
N PRO A 49 1.55 -13.71 2.86
CA PRO A 49 1.44 -12.36 2.32
C PRO A 49 2.60 -11.47 2.80
N MET A 50 3.03 -10.55 1.93
CA MET A 50 4.01 -9.54 2.27
C MET A 50 3.33 -8.23 2.63
N PHE A 51 3.79 -7.64 3.71
CA PHE A 51 3.32 -6.37 4.25
C PHE A 51 4.48 -5.38 4.40
N LYS A 52 4.27 -4.09 4.17
CA LYS A 52 5.29 -3.07 4.45
C LYS A 52 4.73 -1.84 5.15
N TYR A 53 5.57 -1.26 6.01
CA TYR A 53 5.46 0.12 6.48
C TYR A 53 6.58 0.96 5.91
N VAL A 54 6.26 2.17 5.49
CA VAL A 54 7.22 3.18 5.02
C VAL A 54 7.03 4.44 5.85
N ALA A 55 8.12 5.06 6.29
CA ALA A 55 8.07 6.30 7.04
C ALA A 55 9.08 7.34 6.53
N ASN A 56 8.88 8.58 6.96
CA ASN A 56 9.83 9.68 6.79
C ASN A 56 10.19 9.93 5.31
N MET A 57 9.18 9.89 4.44
CA MET A 57 9.28 10.31 3.05
C MET A 57 9.54 11.82 2.95
N HIS A 58 8.90 12.60 3.81
CA HIS A 58 9.32 13.96 4.12
C HIS A 58 10.24 13.91 5.33
N GLY A 59 11.48 14.38 5.18
CA GLY A 59 12.52 14.19 6.20
C GLY A 59 12.20 14.84 7.55
N ASN A 60 11.43 15.92 7.56
CA ASN A 60 10.98 16.58 8.78
C ASN A 60 9.73 15.95 9.42
N GLU A 61 9.18 14.89 8.86
CA GLU A 61 8.04 14.16 9.41
C GLU A 61 8.57 12.90 10.10
N ALA A 62 8.94 13.02 11.37
CA ALA A 62 9.80 12.04 12.03
C ALA A 62 9.07 11.06 12.97
N VAL A 63 7.81 11.32 13.33
CA VAL A 63 7.08 10.46 14.29
C VAL A 63 6.97 9.04 13.79
N GLY A 64 6.55 8.85 12.53
CA GLY A 64 6.42 7.52 11.93
C GLY A 64 7.72 6.72 11.96
N LYS A 65 8.86 7.35 11.68
CA LYS A 65 10.19 6.73 11.78
C LYS A 65 10.48 6.23 13.20
N GLU A 66 10.19 7.03 14.20
CA GLU A 66 10.46 6.66 15.60
C GLU A 66 9.52 5.54 16.07
N LEU A 67 8.24 5.58 15.69
CA LEU A 67 7.31 4.47 15.96
C LEU A 67 7.78 3.17 15.31
N LEU A 68 8.22 3.22 14.05
CA LEU A 68 8.75 2.05 13.37
C LEU A 68 10.06 1.54 14.00
N LEU A 69 10.88 2.39 14.62
CA LEU A 69 12.08 1.94 15.35
C LEU A 69 11.76 1.20 16.65
N GLY A 70 10.60 1.44 17.24
CA GLY A 70 10.11 0.74 18.43
C GLY A 70 9.35 -0.55 18.11
N LEU A 71 8.61 -0.58 17.01
CA LEU A 71 7.68 -1.66 16.69
C LEU A 71 8.34 -3.04 16.49
N PRO A 72 9.46 -3.19 15.78
CA PRO A 72 10.15 -4.48 15.64
C PRO A 72 10.55 -5.10 16.97
N GLU A 73 11.15 -4.32 17.85
CA GLU A 73 11.58 -4.79 19.18
C GLU A 73 10.36 -5.22 20.01
N PHE A 74 9.30 -4.41 20.03
CA PHE A 74 8.03 -4.75 20.68
C PHE A 74 7.41 -6.05 20.16
N LEU A 75 7.38 -6.28 18.84
CA LEU A 75 6.84 -7.50 18.25
C LEU A 75 7.70 -8.71 18.62
N LEU A 76 9.01 -8.60 18.49
CA LEU A 76 9.95 -9.69 18.72
C LEU A 76 10.03 -10.11 20.19
N GLU A 77 10.03 -9.17 21.13
CA GLU A 77 9.96 -9.49 22.56
C GLU A 77 8.70 -10.27 22.93
N ARG A 78 7.55 -9.89 22.37
CA ARG A 78 6.29 -10.61 22.61
C ARG A 78 6.22 -11.94 21.88
N TYR A 79 6.75 -12.02 20.67
CA TYR A 79 6.86 -13.27 19.94
C TYR A 79 7.66 -14.32 20.72
N TYR A 80 8.83 -13.94 21.22
CA TYR A 80 9.68 -14.87 21.98
C TYR A 80 9.24 -15.11 23.43
N SER A 81 8.40 -14.24 24.00
CA SER A 81 7.83 -14.48 25.32
C SER A 81 6.79 -15.61 25.35
N GLY A 82 6.19 -15.95 24.19
CA GLY A 82 5.16 -16.99 24.08
C GLY A 82 3.84 -16.67 24.80
N HIS A 83 3.66 -15.43 25.24
CA HIS A 83 2.47 -15.02 26.01
C HIS A 83 1.46 -14.20 25.21
N ASN A 84 1.71 -14.00 23.91
CA ASN A 84 0.84 -13.21 23.03
C ASN A 84 0.57 -13.95 21.72
N SER A 85 -0.49 -14.75 21.70
CA SER A 85 -0.89 -15.55 20.54
C SER A 85 -1.19 -14.71 19.29
N GLU A 86 -1.65 -13.47 19.46
CA GLU A 86 -1.92 -12.54 18.37
C GLU A 86 -0.63 -12.14 17.63
N ILE A 87 0.39 -11.75 18.38
CA ILE A 87 1.70 -11.39 17.82
C ILE A 87 2.41 -12.62 17.24
N GLU A 88 2.31 -13.76 17.95
CA GLU A 88 2.88 -15.01 17.49
C GLU A 88 2.28 -15.44 16.14
N MET A 89 0.96 -15.39 16.01
CA MET A 89 0.27 -15.65 14.74
C MET A 89 0.71 -14.65 13.66
N LEU A 90 0.82 -13.37 13.99
CA LEU A 90 1.21 -12.32 13.04
C LEU A 90 2.59 -12.56 12.44
N VAL A 91 3.60 -12.82 13.28
CA VAL A 91 4.99 -13.09 12.83
C VAL A 91 5.10 -14.40 12.04
N ASN A 92 4.30 -15.41 12.42
CA ASN A 92 4.30 -16.70 11.73
C ASN A 92 3.62 -16.61 10.35
N SER A 93 2.56 -15.81 10.19
CA SER A 93 1.71 -15.81 9.00
C SER A 93 1.98 -14.66 8.02
N THR A 94 2.79 -13.66 8.40
CA THR A 94 3.03 -12.46 7.61
C THR A 94 4.52 -12.22 7.42
N ASP A 95 4.91 -11.76 6.24
CA ASP A 95 6.25 -11.30 5.94
C ASP A 95 6.26 -9.76 6.02
N ILE A 96 6.80 -9.22 7.13
CA ILE A 96 6.64 -7.82 7.52
C ILE A 96 7.93 -7.05 7.25
N HIS A 97 7.85 -5.95 6.52
CA HIS A 97 8.98 -5.11 6.16
C HIS A 97 8.80 -3.69 6.70
N PHE A 98 9.88 -3.11 7.24
CA PHE A 98 9.91 -1.75 7.77
C PHE A 98 10.99 -0.94 7.06
N LEU A 99 10.58 0.06 6.26
CA LEU A 99 11.45 1.09 5.72
C LEU A 99 11.37 2.33 6.64
N PHE A 100 12.37 2.52 7.47
CA PHE A 100 12.35 3.49 8.57
C PHE A 100 12.44 4.95 8.13
N THR A 101 13.21 5.23 7.09
CA THR A 101 13.30 6.54 6.47
C THR A 101 13.52 6.40 4.97
N MET A 102 12.60 6.96 4.21
CA MET A 102 12.76 7.06 2.76
C MET A 102 13.58 8.29 2.37
N ASN A 103 13.67 9.30 3.23
CA ASN A 103 14.37 10.55 3.00
C ASN A 103 15.38 10.88 4.11
N PRO A 104 16.46 10.09 4.23
CA PRO A 104 17.45 10.35 5.27
C PRO A 104 18.21 11.68 5.05
N ASP A 105 18.31 12.17 3.82
CA ASP A 105 18.98 13.45 3.51
C ASP A 105 18.15 14.64 4.01
N GLY A 106 16.83 14.61 3.83
CA GLY A 106 15.93 15.61 4.39
C GLY A 106 15.89 15.57 5.92
N LEU A 107 15.91 14.37 6.50
CA LEU A 107 15.94 14.21 7.97
C LEU A 107 17.16 14.88 8.60
N GLU A 108 18.33 14.78 7.97
CA GLU A 108 19.55 15.44 8.46
C GLU A 108 19.49 16.98 8.42
N GLN A 109 18.61 17.53 7.57
CA GLN A 109 18.38 18.97 7.48
C GLN A 109 17.25 19.43 8.40
N ALA A 110 16.42 18.51 8.88
CA ALA A 110 15.27 18.84 9.71
C ALA A 110 15.70 19.29 11.12
N THR A 111 14.93 20.22 11.69
CA THR A 111 15.19 20.78 13.02
C THR A 111 14.19 20.22 14.02
N LEU A 112 14.69 19.57 15.08
CA LEU A 112 13.88 19.09 16.20
C LEU A 112 13.05 20.23 16.81
N GLY A 113 11.79 19.98 17.13
CA GLY A 113 10.85 20.98 17.65
C GLY A 113 10.19 21.84 16.56
N ASN A 114 10.60 21.73 15.29
CA ASN A 114 9.95 22.45 14.19
C ASN A 114 8.68 21.72 13.74
N CYS A 115 7.52 22.26 14.11
CA CYS A 115 6.23 21.63 13.83
C CYS A 115 5.64 21.98 12.45
N TRP A 116 6.13 23.02 11.76
CA TRP A 116 5.37 23.65 10.67
C TRP A 116 6.12 23.78 9.34
N GLY A 117 7.36 23.39 9.25
CA GLY A 117 8.18 23.59 8.07
C GLY A 117 7.66 22.81 6.84
N ALA A 118 7.36 23.53 5.76
CA ALA A 118 6.98 22.96 4.47
C ALA A 118 7.87 23.43 3.32
N ASP A 119 8.83 24.29 3.59
CA ASP A 119 9.76 24.87 2.62
C ASP A 119 11.00 23.98 2.40
N GLN A 120 11.85 24.40 1.49
CA GLN A 120 13.09 23.70 1.15
C GLN A 120 14.13 23.65 2.30
N HIS A 121 14.01 24.49 3.30
CA HIS A 121 14.92 24.56 4.44
C HIS A 121 14.42 23.80 5.67
N SER A 122 13.20 23.27 5.61
CA SER A 122 12.59 22.55 6.73
C SER A 122 13.03 21.09 6.86
N GLY A 123 13.76 20.57 5.88
CA GLY A 123 14.06 19.14 5.77
C GLY A 123 12.92 18.30 5.19
N ARG A 124 11.85 18.89 4.66
CA ARG A 124 10.78 18.16 3.95
C ARG A 124 11.30 17.47 2.71
N LEU A 125 12.04 18.20 1.89
CA LEU A 125 12.51 17.75 0.58
C LEU A 125 13.78 16.88 0.69
N ASN A 126 14.12 16.12 -0.37
CA ASN A 126 15.35 15.35 -0.40
C ASN A 126 16.60 16.22 -0.60
N GLY A 127 17.77 15.60 -0.70
CA GLY A 127 19.05 16.29 -0.89
C GLY A 127 19.16 17.14 -2.16
N ARG A 128 18.20 17.07 -3.09
CA ARG A 128 18.09 17.90 -4.30
C ARG A 128 16.90 18.87 -4.27
N ASN A 129 16.27 19.05 -3.13
CA ASN A 129 15.07 19.88 -2.99
C ASN A 129 13.87 19.37 -3.80
N ILE A 130 13.71 18.05 -3.91
CA ILE A 130 12.57 17.42 -4.55
C ILE A 130 11.65 16.80 -3.49
N ASP A 131 10.34 17.04 -3.60
CA ASP A 131 9.33 16.37 -2.80
C ASP A 131 9.17 14.93 -3.32
N LEU A 132 9.58 13.93 -2.53
CA LEU A 132 9.53 12.54 -2.92
C LEU A 132 8.09 12.03 -3.09
N ASN A 133 7.13 12.62 -2.38
CA ASN A 133 5.70 12.29 -2.53
C ASN A 133 5.02 13.07 -3.70
N ARG A 134 5.81 13.60 -4.62
CA ARG A 134 5.40 14.16 -5.91
C ARG A 134 6.23 13.57 -7.06
N ASN A 135 7.06 12.56 -6.74
CA ASN A 135 8.07 12.05 -7.68
C ASN A 135 7.76 10.65 -8.20
N PHE A 136 6.66 10.01 -7.82
CA PHE A 136 6.21 8.73 -8.37
C PHE A 136 5.49 8.90 -9.72
N PRO A 137 5.40 7.84 -10.55
CA PRO A 137 4.52 7.81 -11.71
C PRO A 137 3.06 8.03 -11.33
N THR A 138 2.31 8.62 -12.27
CA THR A 138 0.88 8.92 -12.14
C THR A 138 0.06 7.97 -13.03
N LYS A 139 -1.27 8.04 -12.96
CA LYS A 139 -2.15 7.29 -13.87
C LYS A 139 -1.91 7.55 -15.35
N ASN A 140 -1.33 8.72 -15.70
CA ASN A 140 -0.98 9.05 -17.08
C ASN A 140 0.24 8.28 -17.60
N ASP A 141 0.94 7.58 -16.71
CA ASP A 141 2.16 6.82 -17.02
C ASP A 141 1.90 5.30 -17.11
N LEU A 142 0.64 4.85 -17.00
CA LEU A 142 0.28 3.41 -16.96
C LEU A 142 0.65 2.65 -18.22
N GLU A 143 0.65 3.32 -19.40
CA GLU A 143 0.99 2.70 -20.67
C GLU A 143 2.49 2.84 -21.02
N ARG A 144 3.27 3.51 -20.17
CA ARG A 144 4.71 3.69 -20.39
C ARG A 144 5.50 2.44 -19.99
N SER A 145 6.60 2.22 -20.68
CA SER A 145 7.56 1.16 -20.33
C SER A 145 8.21 1.41 -18.96
N LEU A 146 8.72 0.35 -18.33
CA LEU A 146 9.45 0.46 -17.06
C LEU A 146 10.60 1.47 -17.15
N SER A 147 11.37 1.48 -18.24
CA SER A 147 12.48 2.43 -18.42
C SER A 147 12.01 3.89 -18.41
N GLU A 148 10.85 4.17 -18.99
CA GLU A 148 10.29 5.52 -19.03
C GLU A 148 9.76 5.97 -17.65
N ILE A 149 9.05 5.11 -16.94
CA ILE A 149 8.53 5.46 -15.59
C ILE A 149 9.64 5.64 -14.55
N PHE A 150 10.79 4.99 -14.73
CA PHE A 150 11.97 5.19 -13.88
C PHE A 150 12.81 6.41 -14.30
N GLY A 151 12.64 6.89 -15.55
CA GLY A 151 13.37 8.03 -16.09
C GLY A 151 13.12 9.31 -15.29
N GLY A 152 14.19 10.03 -14.93
CA GLY A 152 14.09 11.33 -14.25
C GLY A 152 13.63 11.28 -12.78
N LYS A 153 13.40 10.09 -12.21
CA LYS A 153 13.03 9.95 -10.80
C LYS A 153 14.25 10.05 -9.88
N GLU A 154 14.03 10.54 -8.66
CA GLU A 154 15.07 10.61 -7.64
C GLU A 154 15.58 9.22 -7.23
N PRO A 155 16.83 9.08 -6.74
CA PRO A 155 17.40 7.79 -6.34
C PRO A 155 16.54 7.06 -5.31
N GLU A 156 16.02 7.79 -4.32
CA GLU A 156 15.15 7.28 -3.28
C GLU A 156 13.85 6.70 -3.89
N THR A 157 13.20 7.48 -4.74
CA THR A 157 11.98 7.08 -5.43
C THR A 157 12.21 5.84 -6.29
N ARG A 158 13.29 5.82 -7.11
CA ARG A 158 13.63 4.66 -7.95
C ARG A 158 13.86 3.40 -7.12
N SER A 159 14.52 3.52 -5.99
CA SER A 159 14.81 2.39 -5.10
C SER A 159 13.53 1.80 -4.49
N VAL A 160 12.63 2.68 -4.05
CA VAL A 160 11.34 2.26 -3.49
C VAL A 160 10.40 1.72 -4.57
N MET A 161 10.33 2.34 -5.75
CA MET A 161 9.58 1.82 -6.91
C MET A 161 10.03 0.39 -7.26
N ARG A 162 11.33 0.17 -7.38
CA ARG A 162 11.90 -1.16 -7.65
C ARG A 162 11.48 -2.16 -6.58
N TRP A 163 11.65 -1.79 -5.31
CA TRP A 163 11.28 -2.63 -4.18
C TRP A 163 9.79 -3.02 -4.20
N ILE A 164 8.90 -2.07 -4.54
CA ILE A 164 7.46 -2.33 -4.66
C ILE A 164 7.15 -3.28 -5.83
N LEU A 165 7.79 -3.08 -6.98
CA LEU A 165 7.51 -3.86 -8.19
C LEU A 165 8.13 -5.26 -8.17
N GLU A 166 9.28 -5.44 -7.51
CA GLU A 166 9.99 -6.73 -7.40
C GLU A 166 9.45 -7.62 -6.28
N ASN A 167 8.59 -7.11 -5.39
CA ASN A 167 8.06 -7.87 -4.26
C ASN A 167 6.52 -7.86 -4.29
N PRO A 168 5.86 -9.01 -4.05
CA PRO A 168 4.41 -9.10 -4.06
C PRO A 168 3.78 -8.55 -2.76
N PHE A 169 4.04 -7.29 -2.46
CA PHE A 169 3.38 -6.62 -1.33
C PHE A 169 1.87 -6.55 -1.54
N VAL A 170 1.13 -6.85 -0.48
CA VAL A 170 -0.33 -6.93 -0.48
C VAL A 170 -0.96 -5.71 0.18
N LEU A 171 -0.42 -5.28 1.33
CA LEU A 171 -0.91 -4.17 2.13
C LEU A 171 0.25 -3.32 2.63
N SER A 172 0.03 -2.02 2.72
CA SER A 172 1.04 -1.05 3.13
C SER A 172 0.42 0.16 3.82
N ALA A 173 1.19 0.81 4.69
CA ALA A 173 0.91 2.19 5.06
C ALA A 173 2.17 3.05 4.99
N ASN A 174 1.99 4.31 4.59
CA ASN A 174 3.00 5.35 4.53
C ASN A 174 2.72 6.37 5.64
N PHE A 175 3.71 6.64 6.48
CA PHE A 175 3.56 7.53 7.64
C PHE A 175 4.08 8.93 7.36
N HIS A 176 3.21 9.89 7.66
CA HIS A 176 3.41 11.33 7.55
C HIS A 176 3.07 12.04 8.86
N ASP A 177 3.35 13.33 8.91
CA ASP A 177 3.00 14.21 10.02
C ASP A 177 2.56 15.58 9.50
N GLY A 178 1.65 16.22 10.19
CA GLY A 178 1.07 17.54 9.88
C GLY A 178 -0.44 17.58 10.14
N ALA A 179 -1.06 16.40 10.28
CA ALA A 179 -2.45 16.18 10.62
C ALA A 179 -2.58 14.90 11.48
N VAL A 180 -3.82 14.52 11.83
CA VAL A 180 -4.13 13.23 12.48
C VAL A 180 -5.30 12.61 11.73
N VAL A 181 -4.98 11.79 10.71
CA VAL A 181 -5.98 11.20 9.81
C VAL A 181 -5.40 10.01 9.05
N ALA A 182 -6.23 9.02 8.71
CA ALA A 182 -5.90 7.98 7.75
C ALA A 182 -6.49 8.34 6.36
N ASN A 183 -5.60 8.69 5.44
CA ASN A 183 -5.91 9.07 4.06
C ASN A 183 -5.88 7.85 3.15
N TYR A 184 -6.86 7.72 2.25
CA TYR A 184 -6.95 6.62 1.28
C TYR A 184 -7.08 7.14 -0.17
N PRO A 185 -6.63 6.33 -1.17
CA PRO A 185 -6.57 6.76 -2.56
C PRO A 185 -7.96 7.02 -3.21
N PHE A 186 -7.95 7.78 -4.32
CA PHE A 186 -6.75 8.37 -4.93
C PHE A 186 -6.47 9.76 -4.37
N ASP A 187 -5.18 10.09 -4.32
CA ASP A 187 -4.70 11.47 -4.08
C ASP A 187 -4.77 12.30 -5.37
N ASP A 188 -4.53 11.67 -6.55
CA ASP A 188 -4.57 12.34 -7.86
C ASP A 188 -6.00 12.46 -8.39
N SER A 189 -6.32 13.64 -8.91
CA SER A 189 -7.59 13.95 -9.55
C SER A 189 -7.42 14.94 -10.70
N VAL A 190 -8.29 14.83 -11.70
CA VAL A 190 -8.48 15.87 -12.72
C VAL A 190 -9.46 16.95 -12.24
N LEU A 191 -10.21 16.68 -11.18
CA LEU A 191 -11.12 17.61 -10.53
C LEU A 191 -10.36 18.38 -9.43
N PRO A 192 -10.87 19.57 -9.04
CA PRO A 192 -10.26 20.32 -7.94
C PRO A 192 -10.36 19.59 -6.61
N SER A 193 -9.50 19.98 -5.64
CA SER A 193 -9.58 19.54 -4.25
C SER A 193 -10.97 19.77 -3.66
N GLY A 194 -11.38 18.90 -2.72
CA GLY A 194 -12.73 18.90 -2.15
C GLY A 194 -13.71 17.93 -2.83
N ILE A 195 -13.27 17.28 -3.92
CA ILE A 195 -14.07 16.27 -4.64
C ILE A 195 -13.33 14.94 -4.56
N PRO A 196 -13.94 13.88 -4.00
CA PRO A 196 -13.28 12.59 -3.87
C PRO A 196 -12.95 11.97 -5.23
N SER A 197 -11.76 11.38 -5.34
CA SER A 197 -11.30 10.60 -6.49
C SER A 197 -11.33 9.12 -6.11
N LEU A 198 -12.36 8.39 -6.56
CA LEU A 198 -12.64 7.05 -6.09
C LEU A 198 -11.84 5.99 -6.85
N THR A 199 -11.35 4.99 -6.12
CA THR A 199 -10.80 3.76 -6.70
C THR A 199 -11.91 2.74 -6.97
N PRO A 200 -11.67 1.71 -7.83
CA PRO A 200 -12.57 0.56 -7.95
C PRO A 200 -12.81 -0.18 -6.62
N ASP A 201 -11.89 -0.06 -5.66
CA ASP A 201 -11.94 -0.69 -4.33
C ASP A 201 -12.22 0.32 -3.20
N ASN A 202 -12.97 1.37 -3.49
CA ASN A 202 -13.20 2.48 -2.56
C ASN A 202 -13.69 2.03 -1.17
N GLU A 203 -14.66 1.12 -1.09
CA GLU A 203 -15.19 0.64 0.19
C GLU A 203 -14.16 -0.19 0.97
N LEU A 204 -13.30 -0.95 0.27
CA LEU A 204 -12.18 -1.63 0.89
C LEU A 204 -11.17 -0.62 1.47
N PHE A 205 -10.84 0.43 0.74
CA PHE A 205 -9.92 1.46 1.23
C PHE A 205 -10.48 2.24 2.42
N LYS A 206 -11.77 2.57 2.41
CA LYS A 206 -12.45 3.13 3.59
C LYS A 206 -12.36 2.19 4.80
N HIS A 207 -12.56 0.89 4.58
CA HIS A 207 -12.41 -0.12 5.64
C HIS A 207 -10.98 -0.14 6.19
N LEU A 208 -9.96 -0.14 5.33
CA LEU A 208 -8.55 -0.16 5.73
C LEU A 208 -8.17 1.12 6.49
N ALA A 209 -8.58 2.28 6.02
CA ALA A 209 -8.37 3.55 6.71
C ALA A 209 -9.08 3.57 8.08
N THR A 210 -10.34 3.10 8.13
CA THR A 210 -11.11 2.97 9.38
C THR A 210 -10.47 1.96 10.33
N LEU A 211 -9.90 0.86 9.82
CA LEU A 211 -9.18 -0.13 10.63
C LEU A 211 -8.01 0.52 11.39
N TYR A 212 -7.27 1.43 10.75
CA TYR A 212 -6.23 2.18 11.45
C TYR A 212 -6.83 3.21 12.42
N ALA A 213 -7.71 4.08 11.93
CA ALA A 213 -8.26 5.21 12.69
C ALA A 213 -9.04 4.77 13.93
N SER A 214 -9.85 3.70 13.85
CA SER A 214 -10.66 3.21 14.97
C SER A 214 -9.87 2.47 16.06
N ASN A 215 -8.66 2.03 15.76
CA ASN A 215 -7.76 1.43 16.75
C ASN A 215 -6.76 2.43 17.32
N HIS A 216 -6.66 3.63 16.76
CA HIS A 216 -5.91 4.76 17.31
C HIS A 216 -6.69 5.38 18.49
N GLU A 217 -5.98 5.86 19.50
CA GLU A 217 -6.61 6.34 20.74
C GLU A 217 -7.62 7.47 20.50
N ASP A 218 -7.35 8.39 19.59
CA ASP A 218 -8.17 9.57 19.35
C ASP A 218 -8.42 9.93 17.86
N MET A 219 -7.72 9.32 16.89
CA MET A 219 -7.87 9.66 15.46
C MET A 219 -9.32 9.58 14.99
N PHE A 220 -10.07 8.56 15.46
CA PHE A 220 -11.47 8.35 15.08
C PHE A 220 -12.40 9.49 15.51
N LEU A 221 -12.00 10.35 16.45
CA LEU A 221 -12.75 11.55 16.82
C LEU A 221 -12.90 12.51 15.64
N GLY A 222 -11.89 12.59 14.79
CA GLY A 222 -11.91 13.29 13.52
C GLY A 222 -11.99 14.81 13.58
N THR A 223 -12.11 15.39 14.79
CA THR A 223 -12.20 16.83 15.01
C THR A 223 -11.45 17.25 16.25
N GLY A 224 -10.91 18.48 16.24
CA GLY A 224 -10.25 19.07 17.41
C GLY A 224 -8.89 18.46 17.74
N LEU A 225 -8.33 17.63 16.87
CA LEU A 225 -7.02 17.02 17.05
C LEU A 225 -5.91 17.96 16.63
N CYS A 226 -6.03 18.54 15.42
CA CYS A 226 -5.18 19.63 14.95
C CYS A 226 -6.02 20.87 14.64
N LYS A 227 -5.38 22.02 14.56
CA LYS A 227 -6.07 23.28 14.34
C LYS A 227 -6.75 23.28 12.95
N ASN A 228 -8.05 23.51 12.94
CA ASN A 228 -8.91 23.60 11.75
C ASN A 228 -9.12 22.27 10.97
N ASP A 229 -8.64 21.16 11.45
CA ASP A 229 -8.86 19.86 10.80
C ASP A 229 -10.22 19.30 11.17
N HIS A 230 -10.89 18.72 10.14
CA HIS A 230 -12.14 18.02 10.29
C HIS A 230 -12.17 16.80 9.36
N PHE A 231 -11.95 15.62 9.93
CA PHE A 231 -11.93 14.33 9.22
C PHE A 231 -12.92 13.37 9.86
N PRO A 232 -14.18 13.32 9.41
CA PRO A 232 -15.21 12.44 9.99
C PRO A 232 -14.71 11.00 10.11
N ASN A 233 -14.82 10.41 11.30
CA ASN A 233 -14.29 9.08 11.64
C ASN A 233 -12.76 8.92 11.50
N GLY A 234 -12.01 10.00 11.42
CA GLY A 234 -10.55 10.00 11.29
C GLY A 234 -10.03 9.52 9.94
N ILE A 235 -10.86 9.56 8.90
CA ILE A 235 -10.49 9.13 7.54
C ILE A 235 -10.81 10.20 6.52
N THR A 236 -10.09 10.21 5.38
CA THR A 236 -10.38 11.08 4.24
C THR A 236 -9.95 10.44 2.93
N ASN A 237 -10.67 10.74 1.82
CA ASN A 237 -10.13 10.51 0.49
C ASN A 237 -9.07 11.58 0.20
N GLY A 238 -7.96 11.20 -0.43
CA GLY A 238 -6.84 12.11 -0.65
C GLY A 238 -7.21 13.34 -1.47
N ALA A 239 -7.85 13.15 -2.63
CA ALA A 239 -8.27 14.26 -3.49
C ALA A 239 -9.37 15.13 -2.87
N GLU A 240 -10.22 14.54 -2.00
CA GLU A 240 -11.20 15.30 -1.23
C GLU A 240 -10.53 16.25 -0.23
N TRP A 241 -9.42 15.83 0.37
CA TRP A 241 -8.61 16.70 1.22
C TRP A 241 -7.85 17.74 0.36
N TYR A 242 -6.89 17.28 -0.44
CA TYR A 242 -6.23 18.12 -1.46
C TYR A 242 -5.55 17.24 -2.53
N VAL A 243 -5.62 17.68 -3.78
CA VAL A 243 -5.07 16.92 -4.92
C VAL A 243 -3.54 16.84 -4.84
N VAL A 244 -3.02 15.61 -4.90
CA VAL A 244 -1.59 15.29 -4.95
C VAL A 244 -1.31 14.44 -6.18
N LYS A 245 -0.38 14.87 -7.02
CA LYS A 245 0.09 14.11 -8.19
C LYS A 245 1.46 13.49 -7.89
N GLY A 246 1.62 12.23 -8.29
CA GLY A 246 2.90 11.53 -8.12
C GLY A 246 3.15 11.08 -6.68
N GLY A 247 2.12 10.78 -5.93
CA GLY A 247 2.18 10.20 -4.59
C GLY A 247 2.45 8.69 -4.61
N MET A 248 3.11 8.17 -3.56
CA MET A 248 3.43 6.75 -3.43
C MET A 248 2.17 5.90 -3.22
N GLN A 249 1.17 6.40 -2.51
CA GLN A 249 -0.11 5.73 -2.26
C GLN A 249 -0.78 5.30 -3.58
N ASP A 250 -0.97 6.25 -4.50
CA ASP A 250 -1.56 5.98 -5.81
C ASP A 250 -0.69 5.05 -6.65
N PHE A 251 0.64 5.22 -6.60
CA PHE A 251 1.59 4.35 -7.30
C PHE A 251 1.44 2.88 -6.87
N ASN A 252 1.35 2.61 -5.57
CA ASN A 252 1.16 1.24 -5.06
C ASN A 252 -0.08 0.58 -5.66
N TYR A 253 -1.20 1.30 -5.69
CA TYR A 253 -2.45 0.75 -6.21
C TYR A 253 -2.47 0.64 -7.74
N LEU A 254 -1.93 1.62 -8.46
CA LEU A 254 -1.96 1.67 -9.92
C LEU A 254 -0.96 0.72 -10.57
N PHE A 255 0.27 0.64 -10.05
CA PHE A 255 1.40 -0.06 -10.69
C PHE A 255 1.78 -1.37 -10.03
N SER A 256 1.18 -1.72 -8.89
CA SER A 256 1.42 -2.98 -8.19
C SER A 256 0.12 -3.58 -7.65
N ASN A 257 0.26 -4.70 -6.92
CA ASN A 257 -0.88 -5.33 -6.23
C ASN A 257 -1.10 -4.79 -4.81
N CYS A 258 -0.29 -3.80 -4.38
CA CYS A 258 -0.27 -3.34 -3.01
C CYS A 258 -1.37 -2.31 -2.73
N PHE A 259 -2.21 -2.59 -1.75
CA PHE A 259 -3.17 -1.64 -1.21
C PHE A 259 -2.45 -0.78 -0.17
N GLU A 260 -2.32 0.52 -0.40
CA GLU A 260 -1.64 1.43 0.53
C GLU A 260 -2.55 2.56 0.98
N ILE A 261 -2.48 2.90 2.27
CA ILE A 261 -3.04 4.13 2.83
C ILE A 261 -1.90 5.04 3.32
N THR A 262 -2.17 6.33 3.40
CA THR A 262 -1.29 7.31 4.03
C THR A 262 -1.84 7.66 5.40
N VAL A 263 -1.00 7.64 6.43
CA VAL A 263 -1.42 7.96 7.81
C VAL A 263 -0.63 9.15 8.30
N GLU A 264 -1.34 10.22 8.59
CA GLU A 264 -0.83 11.40 9.27
C GLU A 264 -0.96 11.20 10.79
N LEU A 265 0.16 11.21 11.50
CA LEU A 265 0.24 10.72 12.88
C LEU A 265 0.16 11.84 13.93
N SER A 266 0.63 13.02 13.59
CA SER A 266 0.84 14.11 14.54
C SER A 266 0.66 15.47 13.89
N CYS A 267 0.07 16.43 14.63
CA CYS A 267 -0.02 17.81 14.18
C CYS A 267 1.36 18.48 14.05
N CYS A 268 2.30 18.06 14.89
CA CYS A 268 3.68 18.56 14.87
C CYS A 268 4.56 17.63 14.04
N LYS A 269 5.20 18.13 13.00
CA LYS A 269 6.00 17.32 12.06
C LYS A 269 7.24 16.72 12.72
N TYR A 270 7.96 17.49 13.54
CA TYR A 270 9.12 16.98 14.24
C TYR A 270 9.09 17.38 15.72
N PRO A 271 8.22 16.72 16.52
CA PRO A 271 8.06 17.05 17.93
C PRO A 271 9.30 16.66 18.76
N GLU A 272 9.41 17.27 19.94
CA GLU A 272 10.40 16.89 20.96
C GLU A 272 10.22 15.40 21.37
N ALA A 273 11.33 14.76 21.74
CA ALA A 273 11.35 13.35 22.11
C ALA A 273 10.40 12.99 23.26
N SER A 274 10.10 13.93 24.16
CA SER A 274 9.12 13.76 25.24
C SER A 274 7.70 13.42 24.75
N ASN A 275 7.37 13.74 23.51
CA ASN A 275 6.08 13.41 22.90
C ASN A 275 6.01 11.99 22.35
N LEU A 276 7.13 11.29 22.14
CA LEU A 276 7.17 9.99 21.47
C LEU A 276 6.46 8.91 22.26
N GLU A 277 6.50 8.93 23.59
CA GLU A 277 5.78 7.97 24.42
C GLU A 277 4.26 8.07 24.22
N ILE A 278 3.75 9.30 24.13
CA ILE A 278 2.34 9.58 23.87
C ILE A 278 1.96 9.06 22.47
N GLN A 279 2.78 9.35 21.46
CA GLN A 279 2.55 8.89 20.10
C GLN A 279 2.59 7.36 20.01
N TRP A 280 3.52 6.73 20.70
CA TRP A 280 3.59 5.28 20.79
C TRP A 280 2.31 4.67 21.36
N ARG A 281 1.87 5.15 22.51
CA ARG A 281 0.63 4.67 23.17
C ARG A 281 -0.59 4.81 22.25
N LYS A 282 -0.71 5.96 21.57
CA LYS A 282 -1.83 6.23 20.66
C LYS A 282 -1.87 5.30 19.47
N ASN A 283 -0.73 4.89 18.95
CA ASN A 283 -0.61 4.21 17.66
C ASN A 283 -0.41 2.70 17.76
N ILE A 284 0.16 2.16 18.84
CA ILE A 284 0.62 0.76 18.89
C ILE A 284 -0.46 -0.25 18.52
N LYS A 285 -1.70 -0.03 18.95
CA LYS A 285 -2.82 -0.92 18.62
C LYS A 285 -3.17 -0.85 17.14
N SER A 286 -3.22 0.36 16.56
CA SER A 286 -3.45 0.56 15.12
C SER A 286 -2.38 -0.10 14.27
N LEU A 287 -1.11 0.06 14.65
CA LEU A 287 0.02 -0.55 13.94
C LEU A 287 -0.11 -2.07 13.85
N ILE A 288 -0.49 -2.73 14.94
CA ILE A 288 -0.66 -4.19 14.96
C ILE A 288 -1.89 -4.60 14.16
N LYS A 289 -3.04 -3.96 14.40
CA LYS A 289 -4.31 -4.29 13.74
C LYS A 289 -4.25 -4.06 12.23
N PHE A 290 -3.54 -3.04 11.78
CA PHE A 290 -3.42 -2.77 10.35
C PHE A 290 -2.57 -3.84 9.64
N ILE A 291 -1.49 -4.35 10.25
CA ILE A 291 -0.75 -5.50 9.67
C ILE A 291 -1.69 -6.72 9.53
N GLN A 292 -2.57 -6.97 10.49
CA GLN A 292 -3.54 -8.08 10.41
C GLN A 292 -4.53 -7.92 9.25
N GLY A 293 -4.78 -6.69 8.80
CA GLY A 293 -5.61 -6.39 7.63
C GLY A 293 -5.14 -7.03 6.33
N VAL A 294 -3.93 -7.58 6.28
CA VAL A 294 -3.43 -8.35 5.12
C VAL A 294 -4.12 -9.72 4.97
N HIS A 295 -4.81 -10.21 6.00
CA HIS A 295 -5.42 -11.54 6.06
C HIS A 295 -6.94 -11.52 5.79
N ILE A 296 -7.40 -10.71 4.85
CA ILE A 296 -8.80 -10.65 4.40
C ILE A 296 -8.91 -10.99 2.91
N GLY A 297 -10.10 -11.42 2.45
CA GLY A 297 -10.38 -11.69 1.06
C GLY A 297 -9.94 -13.08 0.59
N VAL A 298 -9.26 -13.15 -0.56
CA VAL A 298 -8.85 -14.41 -1.18
C VAL A 298 -7.36 -14.40 -1.51
N LYS A 299 -6.75 -15.60 -1.48
CA LYS A 299 -5.39 -15.85 -1.95
C LYS A 299 -5.33 -17.22 -2.63
N GLY A 300 -4.40 -17.40 -3.53
CA GLY A 300 -4.27 -18.67 -4.21
C GLY A 300 -3.13 -18.70 -5.21
N ILE A 301 -3.09 -19.78 -5.99
CA ILE A 301 -2.08 -20.00 -7.02
C ILE A 301 -2.79 -20.20 -8.35
N VAL A 302 -2.24 -19.61 -9.41
CA VAL A 302 -2.67 -19.83 -10.79
C VAL A 302 -1.67 -20.77 -11.46
N LEU A 303 -2.18 -21.90 -11.97
CA LEU A 303 -1.39 -22.97 -12.55
C LEU A 303 -1.80 -23.23 -14.00
N LYS A 304 -0.88 -23.77 -14.80
CA LYS A 304 -1.18 -24.46 -16.06
C LYS A 304 -1.69 -25.89 -15.77
N PRO A 305 -2.33 -26.57 -16.74
CA PRO A 305 -2.80 -27.96 -16.55
C PRO A 305 -1.70 -28.95 -16.15
N ASN A 306 -0.46 -28.67 -16.49
CA ASN A 306 0.70 -29.47 -16.12
C ASN A 306 1.28 -29.15 -14.72
N GLY A 307 0.56 -28.35 -13.91
CA GLY A 307 0.97 -27.96 -12.56
C GLY A 307 2.02 -26.86 -12.46
N LYS A 308 2.49 -26.28 -13.59
CA LYS A 308 3.46 -25.18 -13.55
C LYS A 308 2.78 -23.88 -13.17
N PRO A 309 3.38 -23.06 -12.28
CA PRO A 309 2.85 -21.74 -11.94
C PRO A 309 2.84 -20.80 -13.14
N VAL A 310 1.85 -19.91 -13.18
CA VAL A 310 1.73 -18.87 -14.22
C VAL A 310 2.09 -17.53 -13.57
N MET A 311 3.21 -16.95 -13.97
CA MET A 311 3.63 -15.61 -13.60
C MET A 311 2.82 -14.58 -14.39
N ASN A 312 2.55 -13.41 -13.79
CA ASN A 312 1.78 -12.29 -14.37
C ASN A 312 0.35 -12.66 -14.81
N ALA A 313 -0.19 -13.82 -14.42
CA ALA A 313 -1.59 -14.11 -14.67
C ALA A 313 -2.45 -13.03 -13.99
N LYS A 314 -3.46 -12.56 -14.70
CA LYS A 314 -4.44 -11.61 -14.21
C LYS A 314 -5.51 -12.35 -13.41
N VAL A 315 -5.78 -11.88 -12.20
CA VAL A 315 -6.93 -12.31 -11.38
C VAL A 315 -7.95 -11.19 -11.41
N LEU A 316 -9.12 -11.49 -11.93
CA LEU A 316 -10.18 -10.54 -12.23
C LEU A 316 -11.41 -10.84 -11.38
N ILE A 317 -12.15 -9.78 -11.06
CA ILE A 317 -13.43 -9.86 -10.34
C ILE A 317 -14.48 -9.15 -11.19
N ASP A 318 -15.57 -9.83 -11.45
CA ASP A 318 -16.68 -9.26 -12.23
C ASP A 318 -17.16 -7.94 -11.59
N GLY A 319 -17.26 -6.91 -12.39
CA GLY A 319 -17.69 -5.58 -11.95
C GLY A 319 -16.63 -4.75 -11.21
N ASN A 320 -15.37 -5.24 -11.13
CA ASN A 320 -14.27 -4.47 -10.53
C ASN A 320 -13.08 -4.41 -11.50
N SER A 321 -12.66 -3.21 -11.87
CA SER A 321 -11.58 -3.00 -12.85
C SER A 321 -10.16 -3.16 -12.27
N LYS A 322 -10.00 -3.37 -10.96
CA LYS A 322 -8.67 -3.64 -10.38
C LYS A 322 -8.21 -5.04 -10.71
N ILE A 323 -7.16 -5.14 -11.49
CA ILE A 323 -6.46 -6.39 -11.80
C ILE A 323 -5.37 -6.63 -10.76
N VAL A 324 -5.35 -7.83 -10.19
CA VAL A 324 -4.23 -8.33 -9.39
C VAL A 324 -3.47 -9.37 -10.20
N ARG A 325 -2.15 -9.28 -10.20
CA ARG A 325 -1.28 -10.17 -10.98
C ARG A 325 -0.58 -11.18 -10.09
N THR A 326 -0.33 -12.37 -10.63
CA THR A 326 0.40 -13.40 -9.90
C THR A 326 1.91 -13.12 -9.87
N SER A 327 2.55 -13.53 -8.77
CA SER A 327 4.01 -13.54 -8.62
C SER A 327 4.69 -14.55 -9.56
N GLU A 328 6.03 -14.60 -9.54
CA GLU A 328 6.82 -15.64 -10.25
C GLU A 328 6.42 -17.08 -9.86
N ARG A 329 5.90 -17.26 -8.64
CA ARG A 329 5.41 -18.54 -8.10
C ARG A 329 3.94 -18.81 -8.41
N GLY A 330 3.30 -17.97 -9.23
CA GLY A 330 1.87 -18.06 -9.54
C GLY A 330 0.96 -17.61 -8.39
N GLU A 331 1.50 -17.12 -7.28
CA GLU A 331 0.74 -16.73 -6.10
C GLU A 331 0.08 -15.36 -6.28
N TYR A 332 -1.12 -15.21 -5.74
CA TYR A 332 -1.83 -13.93 -5.68
C TYR A 332 -2.54 -13.73 -4.33
N TRP A 333 -2.77 -12.47 -3.99
CA TRP A 333 -3.56 -12.02 -2.83
C TRP A 333 -4.47 -10.90 -3.28
N ARG A 334 -5.76 -11.07 -3.08
CA ARG A 334 -6.78 -10.07 -3.40
C ARG A 334 -7.58 -9.75 -2.14
N LEU A 335 -7.32 -8.59 -1.56
CA LEU A 335 -8.06 -8.10 -0.41
C LEU A 335 -9.50 -7.81 -0.83
N LEU A 336 -10.46 -8.32 -0.07
CA LEU A 336 -11.89 -8.19 -0.31
C LEU A 336 -12.64 -8.09 1.02
N LEU A 337 -13.67 -7.28 1.06
CA LEU A 337 -14.64 -7.28 2.15
C LEU A 337 -15.56 -8.51 2.07
N PRO A 338 -16.28 -8.85 3.17
CA PRO A 338 -17.28 -9.90 3.13
C PRO A 338 -18.31 -9.64 2.04
N GLY A 339 -18.61 -10.67 1.24
CA GLY A 339 -19.52 -10.56 0.10
C GLY A 339 -19.42 -11.74 -0.84
N ILE A 340 -20.26 -11.73 -1.88
CA ILE A 340 -20.26 -12.73 -2.94
C ILE A 340 -19.57 -12.12 -4.16
N TYR A 341 -18.57 -12.83 -4.69
CA TYR A 341 -17.78 -12.40 -5.82
C TYR A 341 -17.72 -13.48 -6.87
N TYR A 342 -17.58 -13.09 -8.13
CA TYR A 342 -17.29 -13.96 -9.26
C TYR A 342 -15.88 -13.66 -9.70
N ILE A 343 -14.98 -14.64 -9.57
CA ILE A 343 -13.53 -14.48 -9.74
C ILE A 343 -13.03 -15.49 -10.75
N HIS A 344 -12.22 -15.03 -11.68
CA HIS A 344 -11.52 -15.88 -12.65
C HIS A 344 -10.09 -15.40 -12.86
N ALA A 345 -9.31 -16.21 -13.56
CA ALA A 345 -7.94 -15.85 -13.92
C ALA A 345 -7.70 -16.06 -15.41
N GLU A 346 -6.83 -15.23 -15.99
CA GLU A 346 -6.36 -15.35 -17.35
C GLU A 346 -4.84 -15.18 -17.42
N ASP A 347 -4.18 -15.70 -18.45
CA ASP A 347 -2.78 -15.40 -18.68
C ASP A 347 -2.61 -13.93 -19.17
N GLU A 348 -1.37 -13.50 -19.29
CA GLU A 348 -1.08 -12.09 -19.64
C GLU A 348 -1.71 -11.69 -20.98
N ASP A 349 -1.74 -12.59 -21.95
CA ASP A 349 -2.23 -12.34 -23.31
C ASP A 349 -3.73 -12.68 -23.48
N GLY A 350 -4.39 -13.26 -22.46
CA GLY A 350 -5.79 -13.67 -22.52
C GLY A 350 -6.06 -14.94 -23.35
N ASN A 351 -5.00 -15.71 -23.66
CA ASN A 351 -5.13 -16.95 -24.47
C ASN A 351 -5.56 -18.16 -23.62
N LEU A 352 -5.25 -18.12 -22.34
CA LEU A 352 -5.61 -19.17 -21.37
C LEU A 352 -6.52 -18.56 -20.31
N LEU A 353 -7.63 -19.23 -20.03
CA LEU A 353 -8.65 -18.79 -19.07
C LEU A 353 -8.92 -19.89 -18.04
N SER A 354 -9.37 -19.47 -16.86
CA SER A 354 -9.96 -20.37 -15.87
C SER A 354 -11.48 -20.31 -15.91
N ASP A 355 -12.14 -21.29 -15.30
CA ASP A 355 -13.56 -21.18 -14.96
C ASP A 355 -13.79 -19.98 -14.02
N ILE A 356 -14.98 -19.37 -14.16
CA ILE A 356 -15.45 -18.34 -13.22
C ILE A 356 -15.92 -19.05 -11.94
N LYS A 357 -15.35 -18.66 -10.80
CA LYS A 357 -15.73 -19.22 -9.49
C LYS A 357 -16.56 -18.21 -8.70
N ARG A 358 -17.77 -18.65 -8.31
CA ARG A 358 -18.59 -17.90 -7.34
C ARG A 358 -18.05 -18.15 -5.94
N VAL A 359 -17.68 -17.09 -5.23
CA VAL A 359 -16.99 -17.14 -3.95
C VAL A 359 -17.76 -16.33 -2.91
N ASN A 360 -17.98 -16.92 -1.73
CA ASN A 360 -18.50 -16.20 -0.57
C ASN A 360 -17.36 -15.89 0.39
N VAL A 361 -16.90 -14.63 0.38
CA VAL A 361 -15.89 -14.11 1.31
C VAL A 361 -16.53 -13.77 2.64
N THR A 362 -15.93 -14.22 3.74
CA THR A 362 -16.41 -13.97 5.11
C THR A 362 -15.38 -13.13 5.90
N SER A 363 -15.83 -12.53 7.00
CA SER A 363 -14.97 -11.66 7.85
C SER A 363 -13.88 -12.41 8.62
N ASN A 364 -13.96 -13.73 8.72
CA ASN A 364 -13.20 -14.48 9.73
C ASN A 364 -11.97 -15.21 9.17
N ASN A 365 -11.87 -15.38 7.85
CA ASN A 365 -10.76 -16.13 7.23
C ASN A 365 -10.49 -15.65 5.82
N VAL A 366 -9.20 -15.53 5.49
CA VAL A 366 -8.78 -15.44 4.09
C VAL A 366 -9.03 -16.78 3.40
N LEU A 367 -9.74 -16.77 2.27
CA LEU A 367 -10.09 -17.99 1.54
C LEU A 367 -8.96 -18.35 0.56
N ARG A 368 -8.56 -19.64 0.52
CA ARG A 368 -7.71 -20.15 -0.55
C ARG A 368 -8.55 -20.45 -1.80
N LEU A 369 -8.14 -19.92 -2.95
CA LEU A 369 -8.82 -20.07 -4.23
C LEU A 369 -7.78 -20.22 -5.33
N ASP A 370 -7.48 -21.46 -5.73
CA ASP A 370 -6.52 -21.75 -6.77
C ASP A 370 -7.23 -21.83 -8.15
N PHE A 371 -6.52 -21.46 -9.23
CA PHE A 371 -7.01 -21.52 -10.59
C PHE A 371 -6.12 -22.39 -11.48
N ILE A 372 -6.73 -23.10 -12.44
CA ILE A 372 -6.03 -23.79 -13.50
C ILE A 372 -6.45 -23.15 -14.82
N LEU A 373 -5.49 -22.65 -15.60
CA LEU A 373 -5.74 -22.04 -16.89
C LEU A 373 -5.75 -23.11 -17.96
N SER A 374 -6.78 -23.12 -18.80
CA SER A 374 -6.88 -23.98 -19.99
C SER A 374 -7.04 -23.12 -21.24
N ALA A 375 -6.72 -23.69 -22.40
CA ALA A 375 -6.97 -23.01 -23.68
C ALA A 375 -8.48 -22.70 -23.81
N ASN A 376 -8.80 -21.52 -24.26
CA ASN A 376 -10.17 -21.18 -24.61
C ASN A 376 -10.61 -22.04 -25.80
N LEU A 377 -11.38 -23.08 -25.53
CA LEU A 377 -11.89 -23.99 -26.57
C LEU A 377 -13.12 -23.43 -27.30
N ASP A 378 -13.62 -22.25 -26.89
CA ASP A 378 -14.84 -21.66 -27.43
C ASP A 378 -14.57 -20.76 -28.67
N GLY A 379 -13.73 -21.23 -29.58
CA GLY A 379 -13.62 -20.61 -30.92
C GLY A 379 -14.90 -20.68 -31.77
N ASP A 380 -15.94 -21.42 -31.33
CA ASP A 380 -17.20 -21.68 -32.09
C ASP A 380 -18.49 -21.52 -31.26
N ALA A 381 -18.43 -20.90 -30.07
CA ALA A 381 -19.66 -20.60 -29.32
C ALA A 381 -20.27 -19.29 -29.79
N GLU A 382 -21.57 -19.28 -30.12
CA GLU A 382 -22.36 -18.08 -30.42
C GLU A 382 -22.16 -17.03 -29.28
N PRO A 383 -22.15 -15.73 -29.60
CA PRO A 383 -21.90 -14.67 -28.61
C PRO A 383 -22.90 -14.79 -27.47
N THR A 384 -22.43 -15.18 -26.31
CA THR A 384 -23.22 -15.19 -25.09
C THR A 384 -23.62 -13.74 -24.76
N ASN A 385 -24.72 -13.54 -24.04
CA ASN A 385 -25.33 -12.25 -23.66
C ASN A 385 -24.38 -11.17 -23.06
N TYR A 386 -23.07 -11.43 -22.97
CA TYR A 386 -22.03 -10.51 -22.50
C TYR A 386 -21.77 -9.35 -23.48
N ASP A 387 -21.85 -9.57 -24.80
CA ASP A 387 -21.70 -8.49 -25.80
C ASP A 387 -22.80 -7.43 -25.68
N HIS A 388 -23.94 -7.80 -25.10
CA HIS A 388 -25.03 -6.82 -24.85
C HIS A 388 -24.69 -5.86 -23.69
N PHE A 389 -23.96 -6.31 -22.67
CA PHE A 389 -23.56 -5.45 -21.54
C PHE A 389 -22.42 -4.49 -21.90
N GLU A 390 -21.41 -4.95 -22.66
CA GLU A 390 -20.35 -4.05 -23.15
C GLU A 390 -20.91 -2.98 -24.12
N ASN A 391 -21.84 -3.36 -24.97
CA ASN A 391 -22.51 -2.40 -25.87
C ASN A 391 -23.39 -1.40 -25.12
N ILE A 392 -24.01 -1.79 -24.02
CA ILE A 392 -24.75 -0.88 -23.13
C ILE A 392 -23.80 0.09 -22.43
N ILE A 393 -22.65 -0.35 -21.92
CA ILE A 393 -21.64 0.50 -21.28
C ILE A 393 -21.03 1.48 -22.29
N LYS A 394 -20.72 1.04 -23.51
CA LYS A 394 -20.26 1.91 -24.61
C LYS A 394 -21.31 2.93 -25.01
N LEU A 395 -22.60 2.54 -25.00
CA LEU A 395 -23.71 3.45 -25.30
C LEU A 395 -23.88 4.53 -24.19
N PHE A 396 -23.74 4.16 -22.91
CA PHE A 396 -23.78 5.11 -21.79
C PHE A 396 -22.57 6.06 -21.77
N SER A 397 -21.38 5.60 -22.11
CA SER A 397 -20.19 6.46 -22.24
C SER A 397 -20.32 7.42 -23.43
N PHE A 398 -20.93 6.97 -24.54
CA PHE A 398 -21.21 7.81 -25.71
C PHE A 398 -22.26 8.88 -25.41
N ILE A 399 -23.34 8.54 -24.69
CA ILE A 399 -24.39 9.48 -24.28
C ILE A 399 -23.88 10.49 -23.26
N SER A 400 -23.02 10.09 -22.30
CA SER A 400 -22.41 11.04 -21.37
C SER A 400 -21.44 12.00 -22.07
N GLY A 401 -20.69 11.54 -23.09
CA GLY A 401 -19.86 12.39 -23.93
C GLY A 401 -20.66 13.45 -24.72
N ILE A 402 -21.84 13.08 -25.22
CA ILE A 402 -22.74 14.02 -25.93
C ILE A 402 -23.34 15.05 -24.96
N ILE A 403 -23.71 14.67 -23.76
CA ILE A 403 -24.26 15.58 -22.75
C ILE A 403 -23.21 16.62 -22.33
N ILE A 404 -21.95 16.20 -22.12
CA ILE A 404 -20.84 17.12 -21.80
C ILE A 404 -20.56 18.09 -22.96
N SER A 405 -20.66 17.62 -24.23
CA SER A 405 -20.49 18.46 -25.41
C SER A 405 -21.61 19.51 -25.59
N LEU A 406 -22.82 19.21 -25.16
CA LEU A 406 -23.94 20.14 -25.23
C LEU A 406 -23.92 21.24 -24.15
N PHE A 407 -23.27 20.97 -23.00
CA PHE A 407 -23.09 21.98 -21.93
C PHE A 407 -21.87 22.89 -22.13
N ASN A 408 -20.94 22.53 -23.04
CA ASN A 408 -19.77 23.37 -23.35
C ASN A 408 -19.99 24.31 -24.53
N ASN A 409 -21.17 24.33 -25.14
CA ASN A 409 -21.55 25.18 -26.27
C ASN A 409 -22.73 26.15 -25.96
N THR A 410 -23.03 26.37 -24.71
CA THR A 410 -23.87 27.46 -24.19
C THR A 410 -23.03 28.21 -23.12
#